data_658c0d583ab00576a7f701f42d4dd2a3
#
_entry.id   658c0d583ab00576a7f701f42d4dd2a3
#
_cell.length_a   1.000
_cell.length_b   1.000
_cell.length_c   1.000
_cell.angle_alpha   90.00
_cell.angle_beta   90.00
_cell.angle_gamma   90.00
#
_symmetry.space_group_name_H-M   'P 1'
#
loop_
_entity.id
_entity.type
_entity.pdbx_description
1 polymer ?
#
loop_
_entity_poly.entity_id
_entity_poly.type
_entity_poly.pdbx_seq_one_letter_code
_entity_poly.pdbx_strand_id
1 'polypeptide(L)'
;MSFKQANKIRRLESANKRLIKQNISLIDENEKLRTQLDKTENRIKDGSEQINEMINELKEKQNKVDEEYQRIFQMRQEYEQTVVEIKKVKDDALRDYRKILDKVKR
;
A
#
# COMPACT_ATOMS: atom_id res chain seq x y z
N MET A 1 45.25 -38.44 48.67
CA MET A 1 45.15 -37.71 47.39
C MET A 1 46.52 -37.15 47.03
N SER A 2 47.03 -37.42 45.87
CA SER A 2 48.29 -36.86 45.40
C SER A 2 48.18 -35.31 45.13
N PHE A 3 49.31 -34.66 45.21
CA PHE A 3 49.40 -33.24 44.93
C PHE A 3 48.92 -32.91 43.51
N LYS A 4 49.20 -33.76 42.54
CA LYS A 4 48.73 -33.61 41.13
C LYS A 4 47.19 -33.75 41.05
N GLN A 5 46.60 -34.70 41.81
CA GLN A 5 45.14 -34.83 41.79
C GLN A 5 44.46 -33.68 42.47
N ALA A 6 44.98 -33.10 43.53
CA ALA A 6 44.46 -31.93 44.20
C ALA A 6 44.50 -30.69 43.28
N ASN A 7 45.59 -30.49 42.57
CA ASN A 7 45.70 -29.41 41.57
C ASN A 7 44.73 -29.55 40.40
N LYS A 8 44.55 -30.79 39.93
CA LYS A 8 43.58 -31.07 38.89
C LYS A 8 42.16 -30.74 39.32
N ILE A 9 41.79 -31.12 40.52
CA ILE A 9 40.46 -30.83 41.11
C ILE A 9 40.25 -29.31 41.18
N ARG A 10 41.24 -28.56 41.69
CA ARG A 10 41.15 -27.09 41.76
C ARG A 10 40.96 -26.43 40.39
N ARG A 11 41.64 -26.92 39.37
CA ARG A 11 41.52 -26.42 38.02
C ARG A 11 40.13 -26.70 37.48
N LEU A 12 39.58 -27.89 37.72
CA LEU A 12 38.23 -28.26 37.28
C LEU A 12 37.16 -27.45 38.00
N GLU A 13 37.31 -27.24 39.31
CA GLU A 13 36.39 -26.43 40.10
C GLU A 13 36.40 -24.96 39.60
N SER A 14 37.57 -24.41 39.35
CA SER A 14 37.72 -23.07 38.82
C SER A 14 37.12 -22.93 37.42
N ALA A 15 37.32 -23.92 36.55
CA ALA A 15 36.74 -23.98 35.23
C ALA A 15 35.20 -24.08 35.31
N ASN A 16 34.67 -24.90 36.20
CA ASN A 16 33.24 -25.03 36.41
C ASN A 16 32.58 -23.72 36.86
N LYS A 17 33.19 -23.02 37.81
CA LYS A 17 32.69 -21.73 38.27
C LYS A 17 32.63 -20.71 37.13
N ARG A 18 33.64 -20.69 36.28
CA ARG A 18 33.70 -19.81 35.10
C ARG A 18 32.62 -20.15 34.10
N LEU A 19 32.44 -21.46 33.82
CA LEU A 19 31.42 -21.94 32.91
C LEU A 19 30.00 -21.65 33.41
N ILE A 20 29.76 -21.81 34.72
CA ILE A 20 28.47 -21.47 35.32
C ILE A 20 28.15 -19.97 35.13
N LYS A 21 29.11 -19.09 35.40
CA LYS A 21 28.94 -17.64 35.20
C LYS A 21 28.67 -17.32 33.76
N GLN A 22 29.40 -17.92 32.82
CA GLN A 22 29.19 -17.71 31.38
C GLN A 22 27.80 -18.19 30.95
N ASN A 23 27.36 -19.36 31.47
CA ASN A 23 26.05 -19.89 31.16
C ASN A 23 24.92 -18.97 31.65
N ILE A 24 25.03 -18.45 32.88
CA ILE A 24 24.05 -17.50 33.42
C ILE A 24 24.00 -16.24 32.56
N SER A 25 25.14 -15.71 32.18
CA SER A 25 25.22 -14.53 31.30
C SER A 25 24.59 -14.80 29.93
N LEU A 26 24.86 -15.96 29.33
CA LEU A 26 24.29 -16.37 28.05
C LEU A 26 22.77 -16.55 28.13
N ILE A 27 22.26 -17.14 29.21
CA ILE A 27 20.81 -17.28 29.41
C ILE A 27 20.16 -15.92 29.49
N ASP A 28 20.74 -14.98 30.23
CA ASP A 28 20.23 -13.62 30.37
C ASP A 28 20.23 -12.88 29.01
N GLU A 29 21.32 -12.98 28.25
CA GLU A 29 21.41 -12.43 26.91
C GLU A 29 20.36 -13.03 25.96
N ASN A 30 20.17 -14.35 26.02
CA ASN A 30 19.17 -15.04 25.20
C ASN A 30 17.75 -14.56 25.50
N GLU A 31 17.43 -14.38 26.78
CA GLU A 31 16.12 -13.84 27.18
C GLU A 31 15.90 -12.42 26.63
N LYS A 32 16.91 -11.58 26.73
CA LYS A 32 16.86 -10.21 26.17
C LYS A 32 16.67 -10.22 24.67
N LEU A 33 17.40 -11.08 23.97
CA LEU A 33 17.30 -11.21 22.51
C LEU A 33 15.93 -11.72 22.08
N ARG A 34 15.37 -12.70 22.80
CA ARG A 34 14.01 -13.20 22.55
C ARG A 34 12.97 -12.09 22.72
N THR A 35 13.09 -11.29 23.77
CA THR A 35 12.19 -10.16 24.00
C THR A 35 12.29 -9.13 22.88
N GLN A 36 13.51 -8.81 22.43
CA GLN A 36 13.72 -7.91 21.31
C GLN A 36 13.16 -8.45 20.00
N LEU A 37 13.34 -9.76 19.77
CA LEU A 37 12.80 -10.43 18.60
C LEU A 37 11.27 -10.36 18.57
N ASP A 38 10.62 -10.67 19.68
CA ASP A 38 9.16 -10.59 19.78
C ASP A 38 8.63 -9.19 19.52
N LYS A 39 9.30 -8.17 20.07
CA LYS A 39 8.94 -6.78 19.82
C LYS A 39 9.09 -6.41 18.34
N THR A 40 10.16 -6.87 17.71
CA THR A 40 10.43 -6.61 16.30
C THR A 40 9.40 -7.30 15.41
N GLU A 41 9.08 -8.55 15.70
CA GLU A 41 8.05 -9.32 15.00
C GLU A 41 6.67 -8.62 15.09
N ASN A 42 6.30 -8.13 16.26
CA ASN A 42 5.06 -7.38 16.46
C ASN A 42 5.04 -6.08 15.66
N ARG A 43 6.16 -5.35 15.62
CA ARG A 43 6.29 -4.14 14.81
C ARG A 43 6.15 -4.42 13.31
N ILE A 44 6.75 -5.52 12.85
CA ILE A 44 6.64 -5.94 11.46
C ILE A 44 5.19 -6.29 11.11
N LYS A 45 4.53 -7.02 11.99
CA LYS A 45 3.11 -7.37 11.82
C LYS A 45 2.22 -6.13 11.75
N ASP A 46 2.38 -5.22 12.70
CA ASP A 46 1.61 -3.98 12.74
C ASP A 46 1.87 -3.11 11.51
N GLY A 47 3.14 -2.99 11.10
CA GLY A 47 3.52 -2.28 9.89
C GLY A 47 2.93 -2.90 8.62
N SER A 48 2.91 -4.24 8.53
CA SER A 48 2.30 -4.96 7.41
C SER A 48 0.79 -4.74 7.34
N GLU A 49 0.12 -4.75 8.48
CA GLU A 49 -1.33 -4.46 8.56
C GLU A 49 -1.62 -3.02 8.10
N GLN A 50 -0.84 -2.04 8.53
CA GLN A 50 -0.98 -0.65 8.11
C GLN A 50 -0.76 -0.48 6.60
N ILE A 51 0.26 -1.14 6.05
CA ILE A 51 0.53 -1.12 4.61
C ILE A 51 -0.65 -1.72 3.83
N ASN A 52 -1.20 -2.83 4.29
CA ASN A 52 -2.36 -3.46 3.65
C ASN A 52 -3.59 -2.55 3.67
N GLU A 53 -3.84 -1.88 4.79
CA GLU A 53 -4.92 -0.88 4.89
C GLU A 53 -4.72 0.27 3.91
N MET A 54 -3.49 0.79 3.81
CA MET A 54 -3.16 1.86 2.86
C MET A 54 -3.34 1.40 1.41
N ILE A 55 -2.95 0.17 1.08
CA ILE A 55 -3.15 -0.39 -0.26
C ILE A 55 -4.64 -0.48 -0.58
N ASN A 56 -5.47 -0.93 0.36
CA ASN A 56 -6.91 -1.02 0.17
C ASN A 56 -7.54 0.36 -0.03
N GLU A 57 -7.15 1.35 0.76
CA GLU A 57 -7.60 2.73 0.60
C GLU A 57 -7.21 3.32 -0.76
N LEU A 58 -5.99 3.04 -1.22
CA LEU A 58 -5.53 3.49 -2.54
C LEU A 58 -6.32 2.83 -3.67
N LYS A 59 -6.65 1.54 -3.54
CA LYS A 59 -7.50 0.84 -4.51
C LYS A 59 -8.89 1.45 -4.58
N GLU A 60 -9.50 1.77 -3.44
CA GLU A 60 -10.81 2.43 -3.40
C GLU A 60 -10.78 3.80 -4.07
N LYS A 61 -9.74 4.59 -3.78
CA LYS A 61 -9.54 5.91 -4.42
C LYS A 61 -9.35 5.77 -5.93
N GLN A 62 -8.58 4.78 -6.36
CA GLN A 62 -8.37 4.52 -7.78
C GLN A 62 -9.68 4.16 -8.48
N ASN A 63 -10.49 3.31 -7.86
CA ASN A 63 -11.81 2.95 -8.39
C ASN A 63 -12.72 4.17 -8.53
N LYS A 64 -12.71 5.08 -7.56
CA LYS A 64 -13.49 6.33 -7.62
C LYS A 64 -13.01 7.24 -8.74
N VAL A 65 -11.71 7.34 -8.92
CA VAL A 65 -11.12 8.11 -10.03
C VAL A 65 -11.53 7.51 -11.37
N ASP A 66 -11.47 6.18 -11.51
CA ASP A 66 -11.88 5.49 -12.73
C ASP A 66 -13.36 5.72 -13.04
N GLU A 67 -14.23 5.67 -12.04
CA GLU A 67 -15.66 5.97 -12.17
C GLU A 67 -15.89 7.42 -12.63
N GLU A 68 -15.16 8.38 -12.07
CA GLU A 68 -15.24 9.78 -12.47
C GLU A 68 -14.77 9.99 -13.91
N TYR A 69 -13.70 9.33 -14.36
CA TYR A 69 -13.25 9.37 -15.74
C TYR A 69 -14.31 8.83 -16.70
N GLN A 70 -14.96 7.72 -16.34
CA GLN A 70 -16.05 7.16 -17.16
C GLN A 70 -17.22 8.12 -17.24
N ARG A 71 -17.58 8.76 -16.14
CA ARG A 71 -18.66 9.75 -16.10
C ARG A 71 -18.35 10.96 -16.98
N ILE A 72 -17.13 11.49 -16.88
CA ILE A 72 -16.66 12.59 -17.72
C ILE A 72 -16.69 12.20 -19.20
N PHE A 73 -16.25 10.99 -19.52
CA PHE A 73 -16.27 10.49 -20.90
C PHE A 73 -17.69 10.43 -21.47
N GLN A 74 -18.65 9.91 -20.70
CA GLN A 74 -20.04 9.87 -21.09
C GLN A 74 -20.64 11.27 -21.28
N MET A 75 -20.37 12.18 -20.36
CA MET A 75 -20.81 13.57 -20.46
C MET A 75 -20.25 14.26 -21.71
N ARG A 76 -18.97 13.99 -22.03
CA ARG A 76 -18.34 14.53 -23.25
C ARG A 76 -19.02 14.00 -24.51
N GLN A 77 -19.33 12.72 -24.57
CA GLN A 77 -20.04 12.12 -25.69
C GLN A 77 -21.44 12.71 -25.87
N GLU A 78 -22.19 12.88 -24.79
CA GLU A 78 -23.50 13.51 -24.81
C GLU A 78 -23.41 14.97 -25.27
N TYR A 79 -22.42 15.69 -24.80
CA TYR A 79 -22.19 17.09 -25.24
C TYR A 79 -21.88 17.16 -26.72
N GLU A 80 -20.96 16.34 -27.23
CA GLU A 80 -20.61 16.30 -28.66
C GLU A 80 -21.84 15.95 -29.52
N GLN A 81 -22.65 15.00 -29.08
CA GLN A 81 -23.87 14.60 -29.74
C GLN A 81 -24.88 15.75 -29.78
N THR A 82 -25.06 16.47 -28.69
CA THR A 82 -25.93 17.65 -28.62
C THR A 82 -25.44 18.75 -29.52
N VAL A 83 -24.15 19.02 -29.61
CA VAL A 83 -23.56 19.99 -30.52
C VAL A 83 -23.86 19.64 -31.98
N VAL A 84 -23.73 18.37 -32.33
CA VAL A 84 -24.04 17.87 -33.69
C VAL A 84 -25.52 18.09 -34.01
N GLU A 85 -26.42 17.76 -33.08
CA GLU A 85 -27.86 17.95 -33.24
C GLU A 85 -28.24 19.43 -33.41
N ILE A 86 -27.68 20.30 -32.58
CA ILE A 86 -27.91 21.78 -32.71
C ILE A 86 -27.43 22.29 -34.04
N LYS A 87 -26.25 21.86 -34.47
CA LYS A 87 -25.70 22.25 -35.78
C LYS A 87 -26.61 21.81 -36.93
N LYS A 88 -27.14 20.59 -36.87
CA LYS A 88 -28.07 20.05 -37.86
C LYS A 88 -29.36 20.86 -37.90
N VAL A 89 -29.94 21.16 -36.73
CA VAL A 89 -31.17 21.99 -36.66
C VAL A 89 -30.91 23.37 -37.24
N LYS A 90 -29.78 24.00 -36.95
CA LYS A 90 -29.38 25.28 -37.48
C LYS A 90 -29.23 25.23 -39.01
N ASP A 91 -28.57 24.22 -39.54
CA ASP A 91 -28.36 24.05 -40.98
C ASP A 91 -29.70 23.84 -41.71
N ASP A 92 -30.60 23.03 -41.15
CA ASP A 92 -31.93 22.79 -41.68
C ASP A 92 -32.77 24.10 -41.69
N ALA A 93 -32.72 24.85 -40.61
CA ALA A 93 -33.42 26.15 -40.54
C ALA A 93 -32.90 27.17 -41.55
N LEU A 94 -31.58 27.23 -41.75
CA LEU A 94 -30.97 28.09 -42.76
C LEU A 94 -31.38 27.68 -44.19
N ARG A 95 -31.45 26.38 -44.44
CA ARG A 95 -31.87 25.84 -45.72
C ARG A 95 -33.33 26.21 -46.01
N ASP A 96 -34.21 26.06 -45.06
CA ASP A 96 -35.62 26.41 -45.18
C ASP A 96 -35.80 27.92 -45.37
N TYR A 97 -35.06 28.75 -44.68
CA TYR A 97 -35.04 30.19 -44.82
C TYR A 97 -34.65 30.61 -46.26
N ARG A 98 -33.61 30.00 -46.83
CA ARG A 98 -33.17 30.25 -48.21
C ARG A 98 -34.24 29.86 -49.22
N LYS A 99 -34.94 28.76 -49.02
CA LYS A 99 -36.05 28.34 -49.86
C LYS A 99 -37.19 29.39 -49.86
N ILE A 100 -37.50 29.90 -48.68
CA ILE A 100 -38.54 30.95 -48.54
C ILE A 100 -38.10 32.20 -49.24
N LEU A 101 -36.86 32.66 -49.08
CA LEU A 101 -36.30 33.84 -49.77
C LEU A 101 -36.35 33.66 -51.25
N ASP A 102 -36.00 32.53 -51.81
CA ASP A 102 -36.05 32.28 -53.27
C ASP A 102 -37.46 32.36 -53.81
N LYS A 103 -38.46 31.90 -53.09
CA LYS A 103 -39.87 32.01 -53.44
C LYS A 103 -40.33 33.44 -53.42
N VAL A 104 -39.90 34.25 -52.47
CA VAL A 104 -40.29 35.69 -52.40
C VAL A 104 -39.67 36.52 -53.52
N LYS A 105 -38.45 36.22 -53.94
CA LYS A 105 -37.73 36.87 -54.99
C LYS A 105 -38.30 36.58 -56.39
N ARG A 106 -39.01 35.47 -56.48
CA ARG A 106 -39.70 35.13 -57.72
C ARG A 106 -41.06 35.86 -57.82
#